data_10ad4060f6b4781f3abd48d0fc56231f
#
_entry.id   10ad4060f6b4781f3abd48d0fc56231f
#
_cell.length_a   1.000
_cell.length_b   1.000
_cell.length_c   1.000
_cell.angle_alpha   90.00
_cell.angle_beta   90.00
_cell.angle_gamma   90.00
#
_symmetry.space_group_name_H-M   'P 1'
#
loop_
_entity.id
_entity.type
_entity.pdbx_description
1 polymer ?
#
loop_
_entity_poly.entity_id
_entity_poly.type
_entity_poly.pdbx_seq_one_letter_code
_entity_poly.pdbx_strand_id
1 'polypeptide(L)'
;YVNGWVINEVNFSPAKTVTKIDAYTRTCYALGLYRDTKEECEKLIKKMKIEHRLRQWAKMCKDKVDWNDKKQDKYFIRYSNYSHSVGIDQQGKINSNCIYFTDKSILEKAIADIGEQKLIDEYFVEI
;
A
#
# COMPACT_ATOMS: atom_id res chain seq x y z
N TYR A 1 -8.69 -28.41 0.85
CA TYR A 1 -7.28 -28.32 0.46
C TYR A 1 -7.09 -27.22 -0.59
N VAL A 2 -6.07 -26.43 -0.41
CA VAL A 2 -5.70 -25.39 -1.37
C VAL A 2 -4.20 -25.42 -1.63
N ASN A 3 -3.83 -25.08 -2.86
CA ASN A 3 -2.44 -24.80 -3.23
C ASN A 3 -2.32 -23.33 -3.58
N GLY A 4 -1.55 -22.60 -2.83
CA GLY A 4 -1.36 -21.18 -3.04
C GLY A 4 -0.35 -20.60 -2.07
N TRP A 5 -0.33 -19.30 -1.96
CA TRP A 5 0.65 -18.59 -1.18
C TRP A 5 0.00 -17.58 -0.25
N VAL A 6 0.47 -17.53 0.98
CA VAL A 6 0.07 -16.55 1.98
C VAL A 6 1.31 -15.88 2.56
N ILE A 7 1.11 -14.77 3.24
CA ILE A 7 2.18 -14.08 3.93
C ILE A 7 2.46 -14.80 5.24
N ASN A 8 3.73 -15.19 5.47
CA ASN A 8 4.14 -15.78 6.73
C ASN A 8 4.02 -14.74 7.85
N GLU A 9 3.30 -15.07 8.92
CA GLU A 9 3.02 -14.16 10.03
C GLU A 9 4.25 -13.88 10.92
N VAL A 10 5.26 -14.75 10.87
CA VAL A 10 6.47 -14.62 11.70
C VAL A 10 7.49 -13.70 11.06
N ASN A 11 7.83 -13.94 9.78
CA ASN A 11 8.92 -13.23 9.09
C ASN A 11 8.43 -12.37 7.91
N PHE A 12 7.14 -12.25 7.71
CA PHE A 12 6.53 -11.46 6.66
C PHE A 12 7.10 -11.80 5.27
N SER A 13 7.12 -13.08 4.95
CA SER A 13 7.59 -13.63 3.68
C SER A 13 6.52 -14.54 3.06
N PRO A 14 6.65 -14.91 1.77
CA PRO A 14 5.72 -15.85 1.16
C PRO A 14 5.82 -17.22 1.81
N ALA A 15 4.69 -17.81 2.13
CA ALA A 15 4.60 -19.18 2.64
C ALA A 15 3.58 -19.97 1.82
N LYS A 16 4.00 -21.14 1.34
CA LYS A 16 3.14 -22.00 0.53
C LYS A 16 2.11 -22.73 1.40
N THR A 17 0.85 -22.64 0.98
CA THR A 17 -0.21 -23.47 1.56
C THR A 17 -0.29 -24.76 0.76
N VAL A 18 -0.08 -25.89 1.40
CA VAL A 18 0.14 -27.12 0.64
C VAL A 18 -0.96 -28.16 0.74
N THR A 19 -1.72 -28.22 1.80
CA THR A 19 -2.60 -29.36 1.98
C THR A 19 -4.01 -29.03 2.41
N LYS A 20 -4.22 -28.42 3.54
CA LYS A 20 -5.59 -28.11 3.95
C LYS A 20 -5.73 -26.69 4.45
N ILE A 21 -6.94 -26.18 4.34
CA ILE A 21 -7.30 -24.86 4.80
C ILE A 21 -7.28 -24.86 6.33
N ASP A 22 -6.31 -24.19 6.94
CA ASP A 22 -6.28 -23.91 8.36
C ASP A 22 -6.91 -22.52 8.66
N ALA A 23 -6.98 -22.16 9.94
CA ALA A 23 -7.58 -20.91 10.37
C ALA A 23 -6.81 -19.69 9.82
N TYR A 24 -5.48 -19.77 9.77
CA TYR A 24 -4.65 -18.67 9.25
C TYR A 24 -4.86 -18.49 7.73
N THR A 25 -4.88 -19.58 6.97
CA THR A 25 -5.13 -19.54 5.52
C THR A 25 -6.50 -18.94 5.22
N ARG A 26 -7.53 -19.32 5.97
CA ARG A 26 -8.87 -18.74 5.82
C ARG A 26 -8.88 -17.24 6.11
N THR A 27 -8.18 -16.81 7.14
CA THR A 27 -8.04 -15.39 7.49
C THR A 27 -7.32 -14.64 6.37
N CYS A 28 -6.22 -15.17 5.86
CA CYS A 28 -5.50 -14.57 4.74
C CYS A 28 -6.39 -14.44 3.50
N TYR A 29 -7.16 -15.47 3.18
CA TYR A 29 -8.08 -15.44 2.04
C TYR A 29 -9.14 -14.35 2.22
N ALA A 30 -9.75 -14.28 3.41
CA ALA A 30 -10.79 -13.28 3.71
C ALA A 30 -10.25 -11.83 3.67
N LEU A 31 -8.98 -11.63 4.03
CA LEU A 31 -8.33 -10.33 3.99
C LEU A 31 -7.70 -10.00 2.62
N GLY A 32 -7.83 -10.89 1.63
CA GLY A 32 -7.21 -10.69 0.33
C GLY A 32 -5.69 -10.90 0.32
N LEU A 33 -5.14 -11.61 1.30
CA LEU A 33 -3.71 -11.88 1.44
C LEU A 33 -3.28 -13.21 0.83
N TYR A 34 -4.23 -13.97 0.32
CA TYR A 34 -3.98 -15.22 -0.40
C TYR A 34 -3.68 -14.93 -1.87
N ARG A 35 -2.68 -15.61 -2.43
CA ARG A 35 -2.34 -15.52 -3.85
C ARG A 35 -2.05 -16.90 -4.40
N ASP A 36 -2.30 -17.08 -5.70
CA ASP A 36 -2.12 -18.37 -6.36
C ASP A 36 -0.64 -18.71 -6.59
N THR A 37 0.19 -17.70 -6.77
CA THR A 37 1.61 -17.89 -7.04
C THR A 37 2.49 -17.20 -5.99
N LYS A 38 3.72 -17.71 -5.84
CA LYS A 38 4.73 -17.11 -4.96
C LYS A 38 5.07 -15.68 -5.39
N GLU A 39 5.17 -15.47 -6.70
CA GLU A 39 5.51 -14.17 -7.29
C GLU A 39 4.45 -13.11 -6.96
N GLU A 40 3.18 -13.47 -7.06
CA GLU A 40 2.07 -12.58 -6.68
C GLU A 40 2.10 -12.27 -5.18
N CYS A 41 2.42 -13.26 -4.35
CA CYS A 41 2.54 -13.06 -2.92
C CYS A 41 3.71 -12.13 -2.58
N GLU A 42 4.86 -12.28 -3.25
CA GLU A 42 6.02 -11.39 -3.08
C GLU A 42 5.68 -9.95 -3.47
N LYS A 43 4.96 -9.75 -4.56
CA LYS A 43 4.48 -8.42 -4.99
C LYS A 43 3.57 -7.79 -3.95
N LEU A 44 2.65 -8.57 -3.40
CA LEU A 44 1.74 -8.10 -2.36
C LEU A 44 2.52 -7.66 -1.11
N ILE A 45 3.50 -8.44 -0.67
CA ILE A 45 4.33 -8.12 0.48
C ILE A 45 5.08 -6.80 0.26
N LYS A 46 5.70 -6.62 -0.90
CA LYS A 46 6.41 -5.38 -1.24
C LYS A 46 5.49 -4.17 -1.21
N LYS A 47 4.31 -4.30 -1.79
CA LYS A 47 3.29 -3.24 -1.79
C LYS A 47 2.84 -2.88 -0.38
N MET A 48 2.58 -3.87 0.46
CA MET A 48 2.17 -3.66 1.85
C MET A 48 3.26 -2.97 2.68
N LYS A 49 4.52 -3.32 2.47
CA LYS A 49 5.65 -2.66 3.16
C LYS A 49 5.74 -1.19 2.79
N ILE A 50 5.57 -0.84 1.52
CA ILE A 50 5.58 0.56 1.07
C ILE A 50 4.37 1.29 1.64
N GLU A 51 3.18 0.70 1.59
CA GLU A 51 1.98 1.28 2.16
C GLU A 51 2.15 1.59 3.64
N HIS A 52 2.77 0.68 4.39
CA HIS A 52 3.07 0.89 5.81
C HIS A 52 4.01 2.08 6.01
N ARG A 53 5.06 2.21 5.22
CA ARG A 53 5.98 3.35 5.27
C ARG A 53 5.27 4.66 4.97
N LEU A 54 4.42 4.68 3.95
CA LEU A 54 3.62 5.87 3.62
C LEU A 54 2.71 6.27 4.78
N ARG A 55 2.06 5.30 5.43
CA ARG A 55 1.21 5.58 6.60
C ARG A 55 2.02 6.12 7.78
N GLN A 56 3.22 5.63 7.99
CA GLN A 56 4.11 6.16 9.03
C GLN A 56 4.50 7.61 8.75
N TRP A 57 4.83 7.95 7.49
CA TRP A 57 5.09 9.33 7.09
C TRP A 57 3.86 10.22 7.25
N ALA A 58 2.69 9.73 6.88
CA ALA A 58 1.44 10.49 7.01
C ALA A 58 1.15 10.87 8.46
N LYS A 59 1.51 10.01 9.43
CA LYS A 59 1.37 10.30 10.85
C LYS A 59 2.26 11.43 11.34
N MET A 60 3.29 11.81 10.60
CA MET A 60 4.17 12.92 10.92
C MET A 60 3.56 14.28 10.57
N CYS A 61 2.48 14.31 9.82
CA CYS A 61 1.74 15.54 9.55
C CYS A 61 1.15 16.06 10.87
N LYS A 62 1.24 17.38 11.07
CA LYS A 62 0.75 18.03 12.28
C LYS A 62 -0.75 17.85 12.47
N ASP A 63 -1.50 18.02 11.38
CA ASP A 63 -2.95 17.93 11.40
C ASP A 63 -3.38 16.57 10.87
N LYS A 64 -4.42 16.01 11.49
CA LYS A 64 -5.05 14.78 10.99
C LYS A 64 -6.02 15.11 9.86
N VAL A 65 -6.22 14.15 8.96
CA VAL A 65 -7.21 14.26 7.90
C VAL A 65 -8.60 14.40 8.51
N ASP A 66 -9.30 15.48 8.16
CA ASP A 66 -10.68 15.76 8.57
C ASP A 66 -11.56 15.92 7.33
N TRP A 67 -12.39 14.93 7.05
CA TRP A 67 -13.26 14.94 5.88
C TRP A 67 -14.46 15.89 6.03
N ASN A 68 -14.70 16.41 7.22
CA ASN A 68 -15.71 17.44 7.46
C ASN A 68 -15.18 18.86 7.19
N ASP A 69 -13.86 19.03 7.14
CA ASP A 69 -13.23 20.31 6.82
C ASP A 69 -12.96 20.41 5.32
N LYS A 70 -13.82 21.12 4.61
CA LYS A 70 -13.72 21.33 3.16
C LYS A 70 -12.57 22.24 2.76
N LYS A 71 -11.97 22.98 3.69
CA LYS A 71 -10.85 23.87 3.44
C LYS A 71 -9.49 23.20 3.67
N GLN A 72 -9.49 22.04 4.31
CA GLN A 72 -8.26 21.31 4.55
C GLN A 72 -7.76 20.68 3.24
N ASP A 73 -6.52 21.00 2.89
CA ASP A 73 -5.85 20.36 1.76
C ASP A 73 -5.48 18.92 2.11
N LYS A 74 -5.78 18.00 1.22
CA LYS A 74 -5.50 16.58 1.38
C LYS A 74 -4.74 16.12 0.14
N TYR A 75 -3.50 15.69 0.36
CA TYR A 75 -2.57 15.33 -0.72
C TYR A 75 -2.40 13.81 -0.78
N PHE A 76 -2.22 13.30 -1.98
CA PHE A 76 -1.94 11.89 -2.20
C PHE A 76 -0.99 11.71 -3.39
N ILE A 77 -0.33 10.55 -3.46
CA ILE A 77 0.55 10.24 -4.59
C ILE A 77 -0.25 9.65 -5.73
N ARG A 78 0.15 10.02 -6.94
CA ARG A 78 -0.48 9.58 -8.19
C ARG A 78 0.59 9.10 -9.17
N TYR A 79 0.29 8.04 -9.89
CA TYR A 79 1.11 7.55 -10.99
C TYR A 79 0.51 7.99 -12.33
N SER A 80 1.34 8.53 -13.21
CA SER A 80 0.93 8.92 -14.55
C SER A 80 1.42 7.90 -15.58
N ASN A 81 0.49 7.28 -16.31
CA ASN A 81 0.81 6.36 -17.41
C ASN A 81 1.45 7.08 -18.60
N TYR A 82 1.22 8.37 -18.75
CA TYR A 82 1.79 9.15 -19.85
C TYR A 82 3.27 9.44 -19.65
N SER A 83 3.62 9.93 -18.48
CA SER A 83 4.99 10.33 -18.16
C SER A 83 5.79 9.25 -17.44
N HIS A 84 5.16 8.14 -17.04
CA HIS A 84 5.75 7.10 -16.22
C HIS A 84 6.41 7.68 -14.96
N SER A 85 5.71 8.60 -14.31
CA SER A 85 6.21 9.33 -13.16
C SER A 85 5.21 9.38 -12.01
N VAL A 86 5.72 9.59 -10.82
CA VAL A 86 4.94 9.79 -9.60
C VAL A 86 4.77 11.28 -9.35
N GLY A 87 3.55 11.69 -9.09
CA GLY A 87 3.22 13.07 -8.76
C GLY A 87 2.39 13.17 -7.50
N ILE A 88 2.16 14.39 -7.04
CA ILE A 88 1.29 14.69 -5.91
C ILE A 88 0.04 15.39 -6.43
N ASP A 89 -1.12 14.94 -5.98
CA ASP A 89 -2.39 15.53 -6.32
C ASP A 89 -3.19 15.86 -5.06
N GLN A 90 -4.23 16.68 -5.22
CA GLN A 90 -5.14 17.07 -4.16
C GLN A 90 -6.51 16.51 -4.41
N GLN A 91 -7.22 16.13 -3.35
CA GLN A 91 -8.58 15.63 -3.47
C GLN A 91 -9.46 16.10 -2.32
N GLY A 92 -10.69 16.50 -2.65
CA GLY A 92 -11.71 16.88 -1.69
C GLY A 92 -12.68 15.77 -1.31
N LYS A 93 -12.58 14.58 -1.92
CA LYS A 93 -13.47 13.44 -1.69
C LYS A 93 -12.73 12.25 -1.14
N ILE A 94 -13.36 11.49 -0.26
CA ILE A 94 -12.81 10.26 0.29
C ILE A 94 -12.58 9.24 -0.84
N ASN A 95 -11.37 8.71 -0.89
CA ASN A 95 -11.02 7.57 -1.73
C ASN A 95 -10.28 6.56 -0.85
N SER A 96 -10.88 5.40 -0.62
CA SER A 96 -10.33 4.37 0.27
C SER A 96 -9.01 3.76 -0.20
N ASN A 97 -8.67 3.94 -1.48
CA ASN A 97 -7.43 3.40 -2.05
C ASN A 97 -6.23 4.34 -1.91
N CYS A 98 -6.41 5.52 -1.33
CA CYS A 98 -5.36 6.51 -1.18
C CYS A 98 -4.99 6.72 0.28
N ILE A 99 -3.71 6.98 0.52
CA ILE A 99 -3.20 7.45 1.80
C ILE A 99 -3.04 8.96 1.69
N TYR A 100 -3.75 9.70 2.54
CA TYR A 100 -3.80 11.15 2.47
C TYR A 100 -2.86 11.81 3.47
N PHE A 101 -2.23 12.88 3.02
CA PHE A 101 -1.36 13.72 3.80
C PHE A 101 -1.95 15.12 3.88
N THR A 102 -1.90 15.72 5.05
CA THR A 102 -2.34 17.12 5.23
C THR A 102 -1.21 18.13 5.01
N ASP A 103 0.02 17.63 4.88
CA ASP A 103 1.21 18.46 4.63
C ASP A 103 1.94 17.93 3.40
N LYS A 104 1.96 18.72 2.34
CA LYS A 104 2.62 18.37 1.08
C LYS A 104 4.12 18.14 1.26
N SER A 105 4.78 18.91 2.12
CA SER A 105 6.22 18.77 2.34
C SER A 105 6.57 17.40 2.98
N ILE A 106 5.72 16.89 3.84
CA ILE A 106 5.89 15.56 4.43
C ILE A 106 5.72 14.49 3.36
N LEU A 107 4.75 14.63 2.47
CA LEU A 107 4.56 13.71 1.36
C LEU A 107 5.76 13.71 0.40
N GLU A 108 6.32 14.89 0.11
CA GLU A 108 7.53 15.01 -0.71
C GLU A 108 8.71 14.28 -0.06
N LYS A 109 8.86 14.38 1.25
CA LYS A 109 9.89 13.65 2.00
C LYS A 109 9.68 12.15 1.95
N ALA A 110 8.43 11.70 2.05
CA ALA A 110 8.07 10.29 1.94
C ALA A 110 8.45 9.73 0.56
N ILE A 111 8.15 10.46 -0.50
CA ILE A 111 8.51 10.07 -1.87
C ILE A 111 10.03 9.99 -2.02
N ALA A 112 10.77 10.95 -1.49
CA ALA A 112 12.23 10.96 -1.53
C ALA A 112 12.84 9.80 -0.73
N ASP A 113 12.27 9.46 0.42
CA ASP A 113 12.72 8.37 1.27
C ASP A 113 12.51 7.00 0.62
N ILE A 114 11.34 6.76 0.06
CA ILE A 114 11.01 5.49 -0.59
C ILE A 114 11.68 5.38 -1.95
N GLY A 115 11.67 6.45 -2.72
CA GLY A 115 12.19 6.50 -4.08
C GLY A 115 11.10 6.34 -5.12
N GLU A 116 11.11 7.18 -6.14
CA GLU A 116 10.10 7.17 -7.20
C GLU A 116 10.05 5.83 -7.94
N GLN A 117 11.22 5.29 -8.32
CA GLN A 117 11.27 4.04 -9.06
C GLN A 117 10.71 2.87 -8.25
N LYS A 118 10.99 2.85 -6.96
CA LYS A 118 10.45 1.81 -6.07
C LYS A 118 8.94 1.93 -5.92
N LEU A 119 8.40 3.14 -5.86
CA LEU A 119 6.95 3.36 -5.86
C LEU A 119 6.32 2.85 -7.15
N ILE A 120 6.94 3.12 -8.30
CA ILE A 120 6.45 2.65 -9.60
C ILE A 120 6.47 1.12 -9.67
N ASP A 121 7.57 0.51 -9.28
CA ASP A 121 7.79 -0.93 -9.47
C ASP A 121 7.06 -1.80 -8.42
N GLU A 122 6.86 -1.29 -7.21
CA GLU A 122 6.39 -2.11 -6.10
C GLU A 122 5.07 -1.64 -5.49
N TYR A 123 4.71 -0.36 -5.61
CA TYR A 123 3.48 0.17 -5.03
C TYR A 123 2.35 0.34 -6.07
N PHE A 124 2.66 0.92 -7.22
CA PHE A 124 1.70 1.13 -8.31
C PHE A 124 1.65 -0.06 -9.27
N VAL A 125 1.71 -1.25 -8.75
CA VAL A 125 1.60 -2.50 -9.53
C VAL A 125 0.27 -3.17 -9.25
N GLU A 126 -0.27 -3.83 -10.26
CA GLU A 126 -1.44 -4.71 -10.10
C GLU A 126 -1.00 -6.07 -9.57
N ILE A 127 -1.82 -6.60 -8.70
CA ILE A 127 -1.58 -7.91 -8.09
C ILE A 127 -2.82 -8.77 -8.23
#